data_d2d29f6c59fc3641e67db0b88b93e2cc
#
_entry.id   d2d29f6c59fc3641e67db0b88b93e2cc
#
_cell.length_a   1.000
_cell.length_b   1.000
_cell.length_c   1.000
_cell.angle_alpha   90.00
_cell.angle_beta   90.00
_cell.angle_gamma   90.00
#
_symmetry.space_group_name_H-M   'P 1'
#
loop_
_entity.id
_entity.type
_entity.pdbx_description
1 polymer ?
#
loop_
_entity_poly.entity_id
_entity_poly.type
_entity_poly.pdbx_seq_one_letter_code
_entity_poly.pdbx_strand_id
1 'polypeptide(L)'
;MARKAKKKVAKNKVFSQEPRKAQSRPVWALLLFTIAALVAVSVFDYNSGQYNITPPSDINAVGKVGSAIGFYGFHYFGVAIFLIPIFLFWFGIRLLIQQERGKRVLAAIASPIAILFAAGLIEWIDPSASGVGSIFEDQISNYLGGVLGELLFQVLVPPLGKFGSFLIMLMGFIIGSTLVFTDNLGRFAEYN
;
A
#
# COMPACT_ATOMS: atom_id res chain seq x y z
N MET A 1 -50.43 23.03 56.34
CA MET A 1 -49.13 23.49 55.82
C MET A 1 -48.59 22.41 54.88
N ALA A 2 -48.67 22.62 53.55
CA ALA A 2 -48.26 21.64 52.55
C ALA A 2 -46.90 22.10 51.91
N ARG A 3 -45.83 21.33 52.15
CA ARG A 3 -44.49 21.57 51.63
C ARG A 3 -44.45 21.08 50.19
N LYS A 4 -44.41 22.00 49.21
CA LYS A 4 -44.15 21.70 47.77
C LYS A 4 -42.70 21.23 47.59
N ALA A 5 -42.50 19.94 47.29
CA ALA A 5 -41.23 19.40 46.88
C ALA A 5 -40.97 19.84 45.41
N LYS A 6 -39.97 20.71 45.20
CA LYS A 6 -39.47 21.08 43.88
C LYS A 6 -38.63 19.92 43.31
N LYS A 7 -39.20 19.15 42.38
CA LYS A 7 -38.50 18.13 41.60
C LYS A 7 -37.51 18.82 40.66
N LYS A 8 -36.18 18.79 41.01
CA LYS A 8 -35.11 19.19 40.13
C LYS A 8 -35.06 18.19 38.98
N VAL A 9 -35.54 18.57 37.80
CA VAL A 9 -35.30 17.86 36.55
C VAL A 9 -33.85 18.07 36.17
N ALA A 10 -33.02 17.03 36.42
CA ALA A 10 -31.66 16.99 35.90
C ALA A 10 -31.72 16.95 34.40
N LYS A 11 -31.37 18.06 33.75
CA LYS A 11 -31.13 18.13 32.30
C LYS A 11 -29.90 17.23 32.02
N ASN A 12 -30.13 16.00 31.58
CA ASN A 12 -29.12 15.19 30.93
C ASN A 12 -28.65 15.98 29.71
N LYS A 13 -27.51 16.65 29.83
CA LYS A 13 -26.74 17.10 28.68
C LYS A 13 -26.25 15.84 27.96
N VAL A 14 -27.05 15.35 27.01
CA VAL A 14 -26.56 14.46 25.97
C VAL A 14 -25.44 15.26 25.30
N PHE A 15 -24.20 14.92 25.59
CA PHE A 15 -23.04 15.37 24.85
C PHE A 15 -23.20 14.80 23.45
N SER A 16 -23.88 15.56 22.58
CA SER A 16 -23.77 15.37 21.16
C SER A 16 -22.31 15.66 20.81
N GLN A 17 -21.49 14.63 20.73
CA GLN A 17 -20.19 14.74 20.11
C GLN A 17 -20.46 15.13 18.65
N GLU A 18 -20.37 16.43 18.36
CA GLU A 18 -20.33 16.88 16.97
C GLU A 18 -19.23 16.06 16.26
N PRO A 19 -19.55 15.40 15.13
CA PRO A 19 -18.55 14.66 14.38
C PRO A 19 -17.41 15.64 14.07
N ARG A 20 -16.19 15.34 14.56
CA ARG A 20 -15.00 16.16 14.32
C ARG A 20 -14.86 16.34 12.82
N LYS A 21 -15.10 17.55 12.32
CA LYS A 21 -14.97 17.89 10.89
C LYS A 21 -13.59 17.40 10.42
N ALA A 22 -13.60 16.53 9.43
CA ALA A 22 -12.38 16.03 8.81
C ALA A 22 -11.63 17.24 8.23
N GLN A 23 -10.39 17.45 8.69
CA GLN A 23 -9.56 18.59 8.28
C GLN A 23 -8.65 18.18 7.14
N SER A 24 -8.66 18.90 6.03
CA SER A 24 -7.69 18.75 4.95
C SER A 24 -6.28 19.10 5.44
N ARG A 25 -5.27 18.38 4.95
CA ARG A 25 -3.87 18.60 5.34
C ARG A 25 -3.00 18.79 4.10
N PRO A 26 -3.08 19.97 3.45
CA PRO A 26 -2.43 20.21 2.15
C PRO A 26 -0.91 20.07 2.21
N VAL A 27 -0.26 20.52 3.29
CA VAL A 27 1.20 20.42 3.44
C VAL A 27 1.65 18.95 3.46
N TRP A 28 0.96 18.09 4.20
CA TRP A 28 1.26 16.67 4.25
C TRP A 28 0.96 15.95 2.91
N ALA A 29 -0.08 16.40 2.20
CA ALA A 29 -0.38 15.88 0.87
C ALA A 29 0.71 16.23 -0.14
N LEU A 30 1.20 17.48 -0.13
CA LEU A 30 2.30 17.91 -1.00
C LEU A 30 3.58 17.12 -0.71
N LEU A 31 3.89 16.89 0.57
CA LEU A 31 5.03 16.07 0.98
C LEU A 31 4.91 14.63 0.46
N LEU A 32 3.72 14.01 0.58
CA LEU A 32 3.49 12.68 0.03
C LEU A 32 3.60 12.62 -1.50
N PHE A 33 3.10 13.62 -2.22
CA PHE A 33 3.27 13.69 -3.67
C PHE A 33 4.74 13.80 -4.07
N THR A 34 5.52 14.61 -3.34
CA THR A 34 6.96 14.71 -3.57
C THR A 34 7.66 13.36 -3.33
N ILE A 35 7.36 12.70 -2.22
CA ILE A 35 7.92 11.38 -1.92
C ILE A 35 7.49 10.35 -2.99
N ALA A 36 6.21 10.34 -3.37
CA ALA A 36 5.70 9.45 -4.40
C ALA A 36 6.42 9.65 -5.75
N ALA A 37 6.64 10.91 -6.14
CA ALA A 37 7.37 11.24 -7.36
C ALA A 37 8.84 10.80 -7.28
N LEU A 38 9.53 11.05 -6.15
CA LEU A 38 10.91 10.61 -5.95
C LEU A 38 11.03 9.09 -6.01
N VAL A 39 10.13 8.36 -5.35
CA VAL A 39 10.11 6.88 -5.39
C VAL A 39 9.81 6.39 -6.79
N ALA A 40 8.84 6.99 -7.49
CA ALA A 40 8.52 6.63 -8.86
C ALA A 40 9.73 6.78 -9.78
N VAL A 41 10.37 7.96 -9.79
CA VAL A 41 11.57 8.21 -10.60
C VAL A 41 12.69 7.24 -10.23
N SER A 42 12.93 7.00 -8.93
CA SER A 42 13.93 6.06 -8.46
C SER A 42 13.74 4.64 -9.01
N VAL A 43 12.48 4.17 -9.04
CA VAL A 43 12.14 2.80 -9.46
C VAL A 43 12.15 2.70 -11.00
N PHE A 44 11.61 3.69 -11.72
CA PHE A 44 11.58 3.68 -13.19
C PHE A 44 12.96 3.80 -13.83
N ASP A 45 13.86 4.54 -13.18
CA ASP A 45 15.23 4.79 -13.68
C ASP A 45 16.26 3.78 -13.15
N TYR A 46 15.82 2.84 -12.30
CA TYR A 46 16.75 1.88 -11.70
C TYR A 46 17.21 0.81 -12.70
N ASN A 47 18.53 0.55 -12.70
CA ASN A 47 19.16 -0.62 -13.29
C ASN A 47 20.22 -1.22 -12.35
N SER A 48 20.62 -2.48 -12.60
CA SER A 48 21.57 -3.21 -11.74
C SER A 48 22.95 -2.57 -11.66
N GLY A 49 23.33 -1.76 -12.66
CA GLY A 49 24.61 -1.05 -12.70
C GLY A 49 24.72 0.14 -11.75
N GLN A 50 23.61 0.57 -11.14
CA GLN A 50 23.56 1.76 -10.28
C GLN A 50 23.93 1.49 -8.82
N TYR A 51 23.87 0.23 -8.35
CA TYR A 51 24.04 -0.13 -6.94
C TYR A 51 24.98 -1.32 -6.77
N ASN A 52 25.74 -1.33 -5.67
CA ASN A 52 26.74 -2.38 -5.33
C ASN A 52 27.92 -2.56 -6.32
N ILE A 53 28.10 -1.63 -7.25
CA ILE A 53 29.24 -1.62 -8.18
C ILE A 53 30.11 -0.39 -7.89
N THR A 54 31.43 -0.57 -7.86
CA THR A 54 32.37 0.51 -7.58
C THR A 54 33.45 0.58 -8.68
N PRO A 55 33.52 1.64 -9.51
CA PRO A 55 32.53 2.73 -9.58
C PRO A 55 31.19 2.27 -10.18
N PRO A 56 30.06 2.93 -9.86
CA PRO A 56 28.79 2.64 -10.53
C PRO A 56 28.89 2.86 -12.03
N SER A 57 28.35 1.93 -12.82
CA SER A 57 28.33 2.04 -14.29
C SER A 57 27.28 3.06 -14.77
N ASP A 58 26.32 3.40 -13.92
CA ASP A 58 25.26 4.37 -14.21
C ASP A 58 24.84 5.11 -12.93
N ILE A 59 24.13 6.22 -13.07
CA ILE A 59 23.69 7.08 -11.95
C ILE A 59 22.17 7.26 -12.04
N ASN A 60 21.47 6.84 -10.98
CA ASN A 60 20.03 7.07 -10.87
C ASN A 60 19.71 8.56 -10.85
N ALA A 61 18.61 8.97 -11.52
CA ALA A 61 18.17 10.37 -11.59
C ALA A 61 17.93 11.00 -10.21
N VAL A 62 17.63 10.19 -9.17
CA VAL A 62 17.51 10.62 -7.76
C VAL A 62 18.83 10.41 -7.00
N GLY A 63 19.90 10.09 -7.71
CA GLY A 63 21.23 9.86 -7.13
C GLY A 63 21.31 8.57 -6.29
N LYS A 64 22.26 8.53 -5.35
CA LYS A 64 22.52 7.34 -4.50
C LYS A 64 21.29 6.86 -3.71
N VAL A 65 20.44 7.78 -3.28
CA VAL A 65 19.19 7.43 -2.57
C VAL A 65 18.23 6.72 -3.51
N GLY A 66 18.10 7.20 -4.76
CA GLY A 66 17.28 6.57 -5.78
C GLY A 66 17.77 5.17 -6.14
N SER A 67 19.08 5.00 -6.35
CA SER A 67 19.68 3.68 -6.60
C SER A 67 19.41 2.70 -5.45
N ALA A 68 19.49 3.15 -4.20
CA ALA A 68 19.19 2.33 -3.03
C ALA A 68 17.69 1.95 -2.96
N ILE A 69 16.79 2.92 -3.20
CA ILE A 69 15.35 2.67 -3.25
C ILE A 69 15.02 1.65 -4.35
N GLY A 70 15.58 1.81 -5.54
CA GLY A 70 15.40 0.87 -6.64
C GLY A 70 15.92 -0.52 -6.28
N PHE A 71 17.17 -0.63 -5.83
CA PHE A 71 17.79 -1.91 -5.46
C PHE A 71 16.97 -2.66 -4.40
N TYR A 72 16.75 -2.05 -3.22
CA TYR A 72 16.00 -2.70 -2.16
C TYR A 72 14.53 -2.93 -2.53
N GLY A 73 13.94 -2.02 -3.30
CA GLY A 73 12.59 -2.15 -3.78
C GLY A 73 12.38 -3.38 -4.67
N PHE A 74 13.19 -3.54 -5.70
CA PHE A 74 13.15 -4.74 -6.56
C PHE A 74 13.59 -6.00 -5.82
N HIS A 75 14.59 -5.90 -4.95
CA HIS A 75 15.04 -7.06 -4.17
C HIS A 75 13.93 -7.62 -3.27
N TYR A 76 13.20 -6.78 -2.54
CA TYR A 76 12.17 -7.26 -1.61
C TYR A 76 10.81 -7.47 -2.26
N PHE A 77 10.39 -6.60 -3.16
CA PHE A 77 9.03 -6.59 -3.71
C PHE A 77 8.96 -6.99 -5.19
N GLY A 78 10.10 -7.14 -5.87
CA GLY A 78 10.12 -7.37 -7.30
C GLY A 78 9.34 -6.32 -8.08
N VAL A 79 8.58 -6.74 -9.09
CA VAL A 79 7.73 -5.85 -9.91
C VAL A 79 6.63 -5.18 -9.09
N ALA A 80 6.21 -5.76 -7.94
CA ALA A 80 5.19 -5.14 -7.08
C ALA A 80 5.65 -3.79 -6.48
N ILE A 81 6.94 -3.44 -6.55
CA ILE A 81 7.48 -2.13 -6.11
C ILE A 81 6.75 -0.95 -6.75
N PHE A 82 6.27 -1.08 -7.99
CA PHE A 82 5.54 -0.02 -8.69
C PHE A 82 4.22 0.37 -8.01
N LEU A 83 3.66 -0.48 -7.14
CA LEU A 83 2.47 -0.14 -6.36
C LEU A 83 2.76 0.88 -5.25
N ILE A 84 3.99 0.95 -4.76
CA ILE A 84 4.37 1.88 -3.67
C ILE A 84 4.11 3.34 -4.06
N PRO A 85 4.67 3.89 -5.17
CA PRO A 85 4.41 5.27 -5.56
C PRO A 85 2.92 5.51 -5.87
N ILE A 86 2.21 4.52 -6.43
CA ILE A 86 0.77 4.62 -6.69
C ILE A 86 -0.02 4.80 -5.38
N PHE A 87 0.27 3.99 -4.36
CA PHE A 87 -0.40 4.10 -3.06
C PHE A 87 -0.03 5.39 -2.33
N LEU A 88 1.25 5.80 -2.37
CA LEU A 88 1.67 7.09 -1.78
C LEU A 88 0.95 8.28 -2.43
N PHE A 89 0.83 8.28 -3.77
CA PHE A 89 0.10 9.30 -4.49
C PHE A 89 -1.39 9.31 -4.10
N TRP A 90 -2.01 8.14 -4.02
CA TRP A 90 -3.39 8.00 -3.57
C TRP A 90 -3.60 8.52 -2.15
N PHE A 91 -2.68 8.23 -1.21
CA PHE A 91 -2.72 8.78 0.13
C PHE A 91 -2.58 10.31 0.16
N GLY A 92 -1.76 10.87 -0.72
CA GLY A 92 -1.68 12.32 -0.93
C GLY A 92 -3.04 12.92 -1.30
N ILE A 93 -3.74 12.32 -2.27
CA ILE A 93 -5.11 12.71 -2.65
C ILE A 93 -6.06 12.62 -1.45
N ARG A 94 -6.02 11.53 -0.68
CA ARG A 94 -6.87 11.33 0.50
C ARG A 94 -6.60 12.33 1.63
N LEU A 95 -5.40 12.91 1.71
CA LEU A 95 -5.11 13.99 2.64
C LEU A 95 -5.66 15.35 2.21
N LEU A 96 -5.84 15.57 0.90
CA LEU A 96 -6.53 16.75 0.36
C LEU A 96 -8.04 16.66 0.56
N ILE A 97 -8.61 15.48 0.34
CA ILE A 97 -10.02 15.22 0.57
C ILE A 97 -10.27 15.07 2.07
N GLN A 98 -11.27 15.77 2.59
CA GLN A 98 -11.64 15.70 4.01
C GLN A 98 -12.18 14.31 4.37
N GLN A 99 -11.30 13.42 4.80
CA GLN A 99 -11.63 12.04 5.11
C GLN A 99 -11.49 11.73 6.59
N GLU A 100 -12.30 10.83 7.11
CA GLU A 100 -12.26 10.36 8.49
C GLU A 100 -10.92 9.70 8.84
N ARG A 101 -10.38 10.01 10.01
CA ARG A 101 -9.07 9.52 10.46
C ARG A 101 -8.99 7.99 10.47
N GLY A 102 -10.06 7.30 10.90
CA GLY A 102 -10.10 5.83 10.96
C GLY A 102 -9.91 5.16 9.61
N LYS A 103 -10.55 5.66 8.58
CA LYS A 103 -10.45 5.14 7.19
C LYS A 103 -9.03 5.31 6.62
N ARG A 104 -8.35 6.42 6.96
CA ARG A 104 -6.95 6.62 6.55
C ARG A 104 -5.99 5.63 7.20
N VAL A 105 -6.17 5.35 8.49
CA VAL A 105 -5.35 4.36 9.20
C VAL A 105 -5.57 2.97 8.64
N LEU A 106 -6.82 2.57 8.39
CA LEU A 106 -7.14 1.28 7.79
C LEU A 106 -6.47 1.11 6.41
N ALA A 107 -6.58 2.12 5.55
CA ALA A 107 -5.94 2.10 4.23
C ALA A 107 -4.40 2.03 4.34
N ALA A 108 -3.80 2.73 5.31
CA ALA A 108 -2.35 2.69 5.54
C ALA A 108 -1.86 1.30 6.00
N ILE A 109 -2.67 0.56 6.75
CA ILE A 109 -2.37 -0.83 7.15
C ILE A 109 -2.63 -1.79 5.98
N ALA A 110 -3.67 -1.55 5.19
CA ALA A 110 -4.04 -2.42 4.07
C ALA A 110 -3.06 -2.34 2.89
N SER A 111 -2.40 -1.19 2.68
CA SER A 111 -1.48 -1.02 1.55
C SER A 111 -0.28 -1.97 1.56
N PRO A 112 0.49 -2.15 2.64
CA PRO A 112 1.59 -3.11 2.66
C PRO A 112 1.09 -4.56 2.48
N ILE A 113 -0.10 -4.88 2.99
CA ILE A 113 -0.73 -6.20 2.80
C ILE A 113 -1.06 -6.41 1.32
N ALA A 114 -1.65 -5.41 0.65
CA ALA A 114 -1.94 -5.47 -0.78
C ALA A 114 -0.65 -5.65 -1.61
N ILE A 115 0.42 -4.93 -1.29
CA ILE A 115 1.71 -5.04 -1.97
C ILE A 115 2.31 -6.44 -1.78
N LEU A 116 2.26 -6.99 -0.55
CA LEU A 116 2.75 -8.33 -0.26
C LEU A 116 2.02 -9.40 -1.08
N PHE A 117 0.69 -9.35 -1.14
CA PHE A 117 -0.09 -10.29 -1.94
C PHE A 117 0.12 -10.07 -3.45
N ALA A 118 0.32 -8.83 -3.90
CA ALA A 118 0.70 -8.54 -5.29
C ALA A 118 2.06 -9.16 -5.64
N ALA A 119 3.04 -9.05 -4.76
CA ALA A 119 4.36 -9.67 -4.92
C ALA A 119 4.24 -11.19 -5.06
N GLY A 120 3.44 -11.84 -4.20
CA GLY A 120 3.17 -13.27 -4.29
C GLY A 120 2.46 -13.69 -5.58
N LEU A 121 1.50 -12.89 -6.07
CA LEU A 121 0.83 -13.13 -7.35
C LEU A 121 1.79 -13.03 -8.53
N ILE A 122 2.69 -12.05 -8.50
CA ILE A 122 3.70 -11.85 -9.55
C ILE A 122 4.69 -13.01 -9.55
N GLU A 123 5.10 -13.50 -8.37
CA GLU A 123 5.97 -14.67 -8.26
C GLU A 123 5.34 -15.96 -8.79
N TRP A 124 4.00 -16.05 -8.72
CA TRP A 124 3.28 -17.19 -9.29
C TRP A 124 3.38 -17.27 -10.83
N ILE A 125 3.70 -16.14 -11.49
CA ILE A 125 3.93 -16.08 -12.93
C ILE A 125 5.31 -16.65 -13.22
N ASP A 126 5.36 -17.75 -14.02
CA ASP A 126 6.64 -18.31 -14.45
C ASP A 126 7.41 -17.30 -15.34
N PRO A 127 8.59 -16.81 -14.91
CA PRO A 127 9.36 -15.84 -15.68
C PRO A 127 9.75 -16.35 -17.07
N SER A 128 10.02 -17.66 -17.20
CA SER A 128 10.44 -18.28 -18.45
C SER A 128 9.30 -18.42 -19.47
N ALA A 129 8.06 -18.58 -18.98
CA ALA A 129 6.88 -18.75 -19.82
C ALA A 129 6.22 -17.43 -20.24
N SER A 130 6.33 -16.39 -19.40
CA SER A 130 5.58 -15.13 -19.57
C SER A 130 6.32 -14.07 -20.36
N GLY A 131 7.63 -14.16 -20.54
CA GLY A 131 8.47 -13.10 -21.11
C GLY A 131 8.57 -11.84 -20.23
N VAL A 132 7.85 -11.77 -19.10
CA VAL A 132 7.92 -10.64 -18.14
C VAL A 132 9.30 -10.55 -17.52
N GLY A 133 9.95 -11.70 -17.26
CA GLY A 133 11.32 -11.75 -16.75
C GLY A 133 12.32 -11.00 -17.61
N SER A 134 12.22 -11.10 -18.95
CA SER A 134 13.13 -10.42 -19.88
C SER A 134 12.95 -8.89 -19.90
N ILE A 135 11.77 -8.38 -19.57
CA ILE A 135 11.51 -6.93 -19.51
C ILE A 135 12.23 -6.30 -18.29
N PHE A 136 12.39 -7.06 -17.22
CA PHE A 136 12.98 -6.60 -15.96
C PHE A 136 14.30 -7.30 -15.62
N GLU A 137 14.97 -7.92 -16.61
CA GLU A 137 16.21 -8.67 -16.42
C GLU A 137 17.31 -7.82 -15.76
N ASP A 138 17.39 -6.55 -16.11
CA ASP A 138 18.36 -5.61 -15.52
C ASP A 138 18.02 -5.16 -14.10
N GLN A 139 16.76 -5.32 -13.65
CA GLN A 139 16.28 -4.87 -12.35
C GLN A 139 16.11 -6.00 -11.34
N ILE A 140 15.81 -7.22 -11.82
CA ILE A 140 15.43 -8.36 -10.98
C ILE A 140 16.51 -9.43 -11.05
N SER A 141 17.05 -9.81 -9.89
CA SER A 141 18.12 -10.82 -9.86
C SER A 141 17.63 -12.26 -9.99
N ASN A 142 16.55 -12.65 -9.29
CA ASN A 142 16.12 -14.05 -9.23
C ASN A 142 14.59 -14.25 -9.21
N TYR A 143 13.81 -13.35 -8.61
CA TYR A 143 12.38 -13.52 -8.33
C TYR A 143 11.57 -12.34 -8.85
N LEU A 144 10.54 -12.59 -9.65
CA LEU A 144 9.67 -11.53 -10.17
C LEU A 144 8.91 -10.81 -9.04
N GLY A 145 8.49 -11.53 -8.01
CA GLY A 145 7.84 -10.97 -6.81
C GLY A 145 8.82 -10.53 -5.73
N GLY A 146 10.13 -10.62 -5.97
CA GLY A 146 11.16 -10.35 -4.98
C GLY A 146 11.17 -11.37 -3.83
N VAL A 147 12.01 -11.13 -2.82
CA VAL A 147 12.14 -12.04 -1.65
C VAL A 147 10.82 -12.25 -0.91
N LEU A 148 9.98 -11.21 -0.81
CA LEU A 148 8.69 -11.31 -0.11
C LEU A 148 7.66 -12.11 -0.92
N GLY A 149 7.64 -11.98 -2.24
CA GLY A 149 6.81 -12.78 -3.12
C GLY A 149 7.18 -14.26 -3.07
N GLU A 150 8.48 -14.56 -3.17
CA GLU A 150 9.02 -15.91 -3.04
C GLU A 150 8.67 -16.54 -1.68
N LEU A 151 8.86 -15.79 -0.57
CA LEU A 151 8.53 -16.27 0.77
C LEU A 151 7.04 -16.62 0.87
N LEU A 152 6.16 -15.75 0.36
CA LEU A 152 4.71 -15.99 0.38
C LEU A 152 4.36 -17.23 -0.47
N PHE A 153 5.00 -17.39 -1.62
CA PHE A 153 4.84 -18.56 -2.50
C PHE A 153 5.28 -19.85 -1.80
N GLN A 154 6.46 -19.87 -1.18
CA GLN A 154 6.97 -21.03 -0.44
C GLN A 154 6.10 -21.42 0.75
N VAL A 155 5.47 -20.47 1.42
CA VAL A 155 4.57 -20.75 2.57
C VAL A 155 3.22 -21.27 2.12
N LEU A 156 2.65 -20.74 1.04
CA LEU A 156 1.28 -21.07 0.64
C LEU A 156 1.17 -22.25 -0.32
N VAL A 157 2.14 -22.47 -1.20
CA VAL A 157 2.02 -23.53 -2.23
C VAL A 157 2.08 -24.95 -1.65
N PRO A 158 2.96 -25.28 -0.67
CA PRO A 158 3.02 -26.64 -0.14
C PRO A 158 1.69 -27.11 0.48
N PRO A 159 0.99 -26.34 1.34
CA PRO A 159 -0.26 -26.80 1.95
C PRO A 159 -1.49 -26.69 1.03
N LEU A 160 -1.51 -25.76 0.05
CA LEU A 160 -2.71 -25.42 -0.71
C LEU A 160 -2.62 -25.77 -2.20
N GLY A 161 -1.44 -26.15 -2.67
CA GLY A 161 -1.14 -26.33 -4.07
C GLY A 161 -1.11 -25.01 -4.87
N LYS A 162 -0.70 -25.07 -6.13
CA LYS A 162 -0.54 -23.87 -6.97
C LYS A 162 -1.84 -23.08 -7.14
N PHE A 163 -2.98 -23.77 -7.37
CA PHE A 163 -4.26 -23.11 -7.61
C PHE A 163 -4.85 -22.51 -6.33
N GLY A 164 -4.77 -23.21 -5.19
CA GLY A 164 -5.25 -22.72 -3.90
C GLY A 164 -4.47 -21.49 -3.43
N SER A 165 -3.13 -21.51 -3.55
CA SER A 165 -2.28 -20.36 -3.22
C SER A 165 -2.59 -19.15 -4.11
N PHE A 166 -2.79 -19.36 -5.42
CA PHE A 166 -3.18 -18.27 -6.32
C PHE A 166 -4.48 -17.60 -5.88
N LEU A 167 -5.52 -18.41 -5.54
CA LEU A 167 -6.81 -17.84 -5.08
C LEU A 167 -6.66 -17.02 -3.79
N ILE A 168 -5.88 -17.51 -2.84
CA ILE A 168 -5.65 -16.77 -1.57
C ILE A 168 -4.87 -15.48 -1.83
N MET A 169 -3.81 -15.51 -2.64
CA MET A 169 -3.05 -14.32 -3.01
C MET A 169 -3.93 -13.31 -3.75
N LEU A 170 -4.75 -13.78 -4.70
CA LEU A 170 -5.68 -12.93 -5.45
C LEU A 170 -6.72 -12.28 -4.53
N MET A 171 -7.33 -13.06 -3.64
CA MET A 171 -8.30 -12.53 -2.67
C MET A 171 -7.65 -11.54 -1.72
N GLY A 172 -6.47 -11.83 -1.20
CA GLY A 172 -5.72 -10.91 -0.34
C GLY A 172 -5.37 -9.59 -1.04
N PHE A 173 -4.96 -9.66 -2.31
CA PHE A 173 -4.70 -8.47 -3.13
C PHE A 173 -5.97 -7.65 -3.39
N ILE A 174 -7.09 -8.31 -3.76
CA ILE A 174 -8.37 -7.63 -4.02
C ILE A 174 -8.88 -6.96 -2.74
N ILE A 175 -8.89 -7.68 -1.60
CA ILE A 175 -9.35 -7.15 -0.32
C ILE A 175 -8.45 -5.97 0.10
N GLY A 176 -7.13 -6.15 0.08
CA GLY A 176 -6.18 -5.10 0.43
C GLY A 176 -6.34 -3.85 -0.44
N SER A 177 -6.42 -4.02 -1.77
CA SER A 177 -6.64 -2.92 -2.71
C SER A 177 -8.00 -2.24 -2.50
N THR A 178 -9.06 -3.02 -2.27
CA THR A 178 -10.39 -2.48 -1.98
C THR A 178 -10.37 -1.62 -0.72
N LEU A 179 -9.71 -2.07 0.36
CA LEU A 179 -9.56 -1.29 1.60
C LEU A 179 -8.74 -0.01 1.40
N VAL A 180 -7.78 -0.02 0.47
CA VAL A 180 -7.00 1.18 0.12
C VAL A 180 -7.83 2.17 -0.69
N PHE A 181 -8.61 1.71 -1.68
CA PHE A 181 -9.29 2.61 -2.62
C PHE A 181 -10.72 2.96 -2.24
N THR A 182 -11.41 2.14 -1.45
CA THR A 182 -12.85 2.32 -1.14
C THR A 182 -13.08 3.11 0.14
N ASP A 183 -13.87 4.16 0.04
CA ASP A 183 -14.27 4.99 1.18
C ASP A 183 -15.51 4.46 1.91
N ASN A 184 -16.24 3.50 1.33
CA ASN A 184 -17.62 3.17 1.71
C ASN A 184 -17.91 1.68 1.97
N LEU A 185 -16.94 0.89 2.48
CA LEU A 185 -17.25 -0.50 2.86
C LEU A 185 -18.42 -0.63 3.86
N GLY A 186 -18.64 0.41 4.71
CA GLY A 186 -19.79 0.45 5.60
C GLY A 186 -21.15 0.57 4.91
N ARG A 187 -21.21 1.16 3.72
CA ARG A 187 -22.47 1.29 2.98
C ARG A 187 -22.89 0.03 2.23
N PHE A 188 -21.92 -0.82 1.84
CA PHE A 188 -22.26 -2.11 1.22
C PHE A 188 -22.89 -3.09 2.21
N ALA A 189 -22.59 -2.98 3.51
CA ALA A 189 -23.19 -3.81 4.56
C ALA A 189 -24.60 -3.34 4.97
N GLU A 190 -24.99 -2.11 4.64
CA GLU A 190 -26.34 -1.57 4.94
C GLU A 190 -27.36 -1.85 3.82
N TYR A 191 -26.93 -2.31 2.65
CA TYR A 191 -27.81 -2.60 1.50
C TYR A 191 -28.22 -4.07 1.35
N ASN A 192 -27.74 -4.96 2.24
CA ASN A 192 -28.15 -6.35 2.36
C ASN A 192 -28.79 -6.60 3.73
#